data_83d6969e385334e38e2eecefd2f4ac79
#
_entry.id   83d6969e385334e38e2eecefd2f4ac79
#
_cell.length_a   1.000
_cell.length_b   1.000
_cell.length_c   1.000
_cell.angle_alpha   90.00
_cell.angle_beta   90.00
_cell.angle_gamma   90.00
#
_symmetry.space_group_name_H-M   'P 1'
#
loop_
_entity.id
_entity.type
_entity.pdbx_description
1 polymer ?
#
loop_
_entity_poly.entity_id
_entity_poly.type
_entity_poly.pdbx_seq_one_letter_code
_entity_poly.pdbx_strand_id
1 'polypeptide(L)'
;MKKAIKIIASIIIIVLVLLFGAEWWLEGKIKKTASEQIYEKTGGRIIADVGRVNISLIGRKVNIEEVTFRTDTTRPVMPGIPFEYADGLIRTITVKGIHYHKKDSAISVSARQFELDIPQATLISAKDAEDKRPEKTDTLGQQMKLAIGNFDLHLGDIFWKQHQHQDTVSYFVQELKWHMDDWKIDTAPDSIHPPCLCEDIRISLNGFQNQFARNSQLLEIDSLSINGKERMISVGRIALIPRYPMEEFALKSPGHTDWTKITAGKITLYGWDMQRLLKEQFLQIDSVDLQQADIASFKNRKIEQRKKVKRLFYQSVQQLPLHFAVRRVNLNHIDVKYLELSENGERPGTITFNRLNGMFYDLTNVSRPHQAYYTLKAEGKLMDRGVMRASFRLPIAPRNDLFEVEGHLGAMSITDLNPMIEPLVKIRVVSGELDDLKFRIKGDSIQSKVDMVFLYWDLKVRLLKEKDGEIKVRSFLTTLANGLIFTENNPNHRGERQVEATAERDVYRSQFNYLWRSLLAGLKKSIGL
;
A
#
# COMPACT_ATOMS: atom_id res chain seq x y z
N MET A 1 11.00 0.63 5.15
CA MET A 1 11.16 -0.61 5.94
C MET A 1 12.58 -1.17 5.88
N LYS A 2 13.12 -1.58 4.70
CA LYS A 2 14.50 -2.16 4.63
C LYS A 2 15.60 -1.28 5.25
N LYS A 3 15.52 0.06 5.15
CA LYS A 3 16.50 0.99 5.75
C LYS A 3 16.33 1.09 7.28
N ALA A 4 15.10 1.13 7.80
CA ALA A 4 14.86 1.14 9.26
C ALA A 4 15.36 -0.15 9.92
N ILE A 5 15.09 -1.30 9.31
CA ILE A 5 15.62 -2.60 9.77
C ILE A 5 17.15 -2.60 9.73
N LYS A 6 17.77 -2.03 8.68
CA LYS A 6 19.24 -1.91 8.61
C LYS A 6 19.80 -0.98 9.69
N ILE A 7 19.12 0.10 10.04
CA ILE A 7 19.54 1.03 11.10
C ILE A 7 19.45 0.34 12.46
N ILE A 8 18.33 -0.32 12.76
CA ILE A 8 18.16 -1.11 13.98
C ILE A 8 19.19 -2.22 14.04
N ALA A 9 19.39 -2.97 12.95
CA ALA A 9 20.44 -3.98 12.85
C ALA A 9 21.84 -3.39 13.01
N SER A 10 22.13 -2.21 12.49
CA SER A 10 23.42 -1.52 12.68
C SER A 10 23.62 -1.09 14.12
N ILE A 11 22.58 -0.59 14.80
CA ILE A 11 22.64 -0.28 16.24
C ILE A 11 22.89 -1.56 17.05
N ILE A 12 22.19 -2.64 16.74
CA ILE A 12 22.38 -3.95 17.38
C ILE A 12 23.79 -4.46 17.14
N ILE A 13 24.30 -4.38 15.90
CA ILE A 13 25.66 -4.79 15.55
C ILE A 13 26.70 -3.91 16.25
N ILE A 14 26.51 -2.59 16.31
CA ILE A 14 27.41 -1.68 17.03
C ILE A 14 27.41 -2.04 18.52
N VAL A 15 26.25 -2.28 19.13
CA VAL A 15 26.14 -2.69 20.53
C VAL A 15 26.84 -4.03 20.76
N LEU A 16 26.62 -5.02 19.88
CA LEU A 16 27.29 -6.31 19.98
C LEU A 16 28.81 -6.20 19.77
N VAL A 17 29.27 -5.41 18.78
CA VAL A 17 30.72 -5.16 18.54
C VAL A 17 31.36 -4.43 19.73
N LEU A 18 30.66 -3.48 20.34
CA LEU A 18 31.13 -2.80 21.55
C LEU A 18 31.26 -3.75 22.73
N LEU A 19 30.36 -4.73 22.84
CA LEU A 19 30.42 -5.76 23.89
C LEU A 19 31.55 -6.79 23.66
N PHE A 20 31.95 -7.03 22.39
CA PHE A 20 33.02 -7.99 22.04
C PHE A 20 34.42 -7.37 21.95
N GLY A 21 34.51 -6.05 21.72
CA GLY A 21 35.81 -5.34 21.73
C GLY A 21 36.39 -5.11 23.12
N ALA A 22 35.65 -5.43 24.17
CA ALA A 22 36.06 -5.27 25.56
C ALA A 22 36.58 -6.59 26.16
N GLU A 23 37.72 -7.09 25.66
CA GLU A 23 38.53 -7.96 26.51
C GLU A 23 38.99 -7.15 27.74
N TRP A 24 38.37 -7.53 28.90
CA TRP A 24 38.91 -7.20 30.21
C TRP A 24 39.04 -5.72 30.58
N TRP A 25 38.08 -5.14 31.27
CA TRP A 25 38.20 -4.19 32.40
C TRP A 25 36.94 -3.31 32.60
N LEU A 26 36.15 -3.65 33.64
CA LEU A 26 35.30 -2.82 34.52
C LEU A 26 34.30 -1.80 33.87
N GLU A 27 33.12 -1.80 34.47
CA GLU A 27 31.93 -1.00 34.17
C GLU A 27 32.20 0.47 33.77
N GLY A 28 33.14 1.15 34.46
CA GLY A 28 33.50 2.54 34.14
C GLY A 28 34.22 2.72 32.80
N LYS A 29 35.00 1.72 32.36
CA LYS A 29 35.72 1.78 31.10
C LYS A 29 34.78 1.53 29.92
N ILE A 30 33.77 0.66 30.07
CA ILE A 30 32.75 0.43 29.04
C ILE A 30 31.90 1.68 28.82
N LYS A 31 31.47 2.36 29.89
CA LYS A 31 30.75 3.63 29.77
C LYS A 31 31.53 4.65 28.92
N LYS A 32 32.78 4.90 29.31
CA LYS A 32 33.65 5.86 28.65
C LYS A 32 33.93 5.46 27.19
N THR A 33 34.30 4.20 26.97
CA THR A 33 34.62 3.70 25.62
C THR A 33 33.38 3.68 24.71
N ALA A 34 32.19 3.33 25.21
CA ALA A 34 30.96 3.36 24.43
C ALA A 34 30.60 4.79 24.03
N SER A 35 30.61 5.75 24.96
CA SER A 35 30.36 7.16 24.66
C SER A 35 31.39 7.74 23.70
N GLU A 36 32.69 7.46 23.91
CA GLU A 36 33.77 7.90 23.02
C GLU A 36 33.68 7.30 21.61
N GLN A 37 33.39 6.00 21.48
CA GLN A 37 33.23 5.37 20.17
C GLN A 37 32.01 5.88 19.41
N ILE A 38 30.88 6.10 20.10
CA ILE A 38 29.71 6.73 19.45
C ILE A 38 30.09 8.14 18.98
N TYR A 39 30.75 8.90 19.83
CA TYR A 39 31.21 10.25 19.49
C TYR A 39 32.17 10.24 18.29
N GLU A 40 33.22 9.39 18.32
CA GLU A 40 34.20 9.30 17.23
C GLU A 40 33.58 8.82 15.92
N LYS A 41 32.78 7.73 15.94
CA LYS A 41 32.12 7.18 14.76
C LYS A 41 31.09 8.11 14.14
N THR A 42 30.54 9.03 14.94
CA THR A 42 29.60 10.05 14.48
C THR A 42 30.25 11.40 14.19
N GLY A 43 31.60 11.45 14.18
CA GLY A 43 32.35 12.67 13.98
C GLY A 43 32.13 13.73 15.05
N GLY A 44 31.87 13.30 16.28
CA GLY A 44 31.57 14.17 17.40
C GLY A 44 30.15 14.76 17.40
N ARG A 45 29.28 14.27 16.54
CA ARG A 45 27.94 14.82 16.35
C ARG A 45 26.91 14.23 17.31
N ILE A 46 27.02 12.96 17.71
CA ILE A 46 26.14 12.36 18.69
C ILE A 46 26.85 12.25 20.03
N ILE A 47 26.29 12.90 21.04
CA ILE A 47 26.71 12.80 22.42
C ILE A 47 25.81 11.74 23.07
N ALA A 48 26.42 10.68 23.56
CA ALA A 48 25.73 9.65 24.31
C ALA A 48 26.20 9.64 25.77
N ASP A 49 25.27 9.61 26.70
CA ASP A 49 25.53 9.39 28.12
C ASP A 49 24.96 8.04 28.53
N VAL A 50 25.82 7.20 29.12
CA VAL A 50 25.50 5.85 29.53
C VAL A 50 25.29 5.83 31.04
N GLY A 51 24.07 5.57 31.50
CA GLY A 51 23.69 5.55 32.87
C GLY A 51 24.36 4.41 33.67
N ARG A 52 23.73 3.26 33.81
CA ARG A 52 24.27 2.11 34.55
C ARG A 52 24.70 0.99 33.63
N VAL A 53 25.83 0.37 33.95
CA VAL A 53 26.31 -0.84 33.28
C VAL A 53 26.55 -1.90 34.32
N ASN A 54 25.88 -3.04 34.21
CA ASN A 54 26.01 -4.18 35.10
C ASN A 54 26.50 -5.39 34.31
N ILE A 55 27.63 -5.95 34.68
CA ILE A 55 28.24 -7.12 34.03
C ILE A 55 28.32 -8.28 35.01
N SER A 56 27.81 -9.43 34.63
CA SER A 56 27.94 -10.67 35.38
C SER A 56 28.71 -11.70 34.54
N LEU A 57 29.96 -11.94 34.90
CA LEU A 57 30.81 -12.93 34.23
C LEU A 57 30.29 -14.35 34.41
N ILE A 58 29.84 -14.70 35.61
CA ILE A 58 29.26 -16.02 35.91
C ILE A 58 27.96 -16.24 35.14
N GLY A 59 27.08 -15.22 35.12
CA GLY A 59 25.82 -15.26 34.36
C GLY A 59 25.95 -14.99 32.88
N ARG A 60 27.14 -14.63 32.41
CA ARG A 60 27.38 -14.19 31.00
C ARG A 60 26.32 -13.17 30.57
N LYS A 61 26.06 -12.20 31.44
CA LYS A 61 25.03 -11.18 31.28
C LYS A 61 25.64 -9.79 31.23
N VAL A 62 25.21 -8.99 30.28
CA VAL A 62 25.45 -7.53 30.23
C VAL A 62 24.11 -6.84 30.25
N ASN A 63 23.97 -5.85 31.11
CA ASN A 63 22.79 -5.01 31.23
C ASN A 63 23.25 -3.54 31.25
N ILE A 64 22.76 -2.76 30.29
CA ILE A 64 23.02 -1.33 30.18
C ILE A 64 21.67 -0.61 30.34
N GLU A 65 21.61 0.36 31.22
CA GLU A 65 20.39 1.08 31.55
C GLU A 65 20.58 2.58 31.34
N GLU A 66 19.52 3.23 30.90
CA GLU A 66 19.41 4.69 30.80
C GLU A 66 20.49 5.32 29.88
N VAL A 67 20.58 4.86 28.64
CA VAL A 67 21.42 5.50 27.64
C VAL A 67 20.66 6.62 26.95
N THR A 68 21.04 7.87 27.25
CA THR A 68 20.53 9.02 26.52
C THR A 68 21.47 9.36 25.36
N PHE A 69 20.91 9.73 24.23
CA PHE A 69 21.71 10.22 23.10
C PHE A 69 21.06 11.47 22.51
N ARG A 70 21.90 12.42 22.13
CA ARG A 70 21.45 13.68 21.52
C ARG A 70 22.45 14.19 20.49
N THR A 71 21.95 14.90 19.49
CA THR A 71 22.78 15.54 18.48
C THR A 71 23.36 16.86 18.99
N ASP A 72 24.64 17.05 18.83
CA ASP A 72 25.29 18.35 18.94
C ASP A 72 25.02 19.14 17.64
N THR A 73 24.04 20.05 17.70
CA THR A 73 23.63 20.87 16.58
C THR A 73 24.63 21.96 16.22
N THR A 74 25.66 22.21 17.04
CA THR A 74 26.73 23.18 16.75
C THR A 74 27.72 22.65 15.73
N ARG A 75 27.75 21.32 15.50
CA ARG A 75 28.65 20.66 14.57
C ARG A 75 27.98 20.42 13.19
N PRO A 76 28.74 20.61 12.08
CA PRO A 76 28.18 20.36 10.75
C PRO A 76 27.87 18.87 10.53
N VAL A 77 26.94 18.59 9.61
CA VAL A 77 26.68 17.22 9.13
C VAL A 77 27.89 16.76 8.32
N MET A 78 28.55 15.70 8.77
CA MET A 78 29.70 15.13 8.06
C MET A 78 29.24 14.13 6.98
N PRO A 79 29.95 14.05 5.85
CA PRO A 79 29.69 13.04 4.83
C PRO A 79 29.77 11.62 5.41
N GLY A 80 28.78 10.79 5.10
CA GLY A 80 28.71 9.39 5.58
C GLY A 80 27.93 9.18 6.87
N ILE A 81 27.54 10.23 7.60
CA ILE A 81 26.64 10.11 8.75
C ILE A 81 25.20 10.08 8.25
N PRO A 82 24.41 9.04 8.57
CA PRO A 82 23.07 8.88 8.04
C PRO A 82 22.03 9.81 8.68
N PHE A 83 22.37 10.52 9.77
CA PHE A 83 21.45 11.35 10.53
C PHE A 83 21.86 12.82 10.54
N GLU A 84 20.90 13.69 10.30
CA GLU A 84 20.99 15.13 10.57
C GLU A 84 20.70 15.44 12.04
N TYR A 85 19.74 14.71 12.61
CA TYR A 85 19.36 14.83 14.01
C TYR A 85 18.99 13.46 14.59
N ALA A 86 19.42 13.22 15.81
CA ALA A 86 19.05 12.05 16.62
C ALA A 86 18.97 12.47 18.08
N ASP A 87 17.87 12.15 18.74
CA ASP A 87 17.64 12.38 20.16
C ASP A 87 16.78 11.24 20.70
N GLY A 88 17.05 10.75 21.93
CA GLY A 88 16.26 9.70 22.48
C GLY A 88 16.83 9.07 23.75
N LEU A 89 16.07 8.11 24.26
CA LEU A 89 16.39 7.31 25.43
C LEU A 89 16.32 5.83 25.08
N ILE A 90 17.37 5.09 25.39
CA ILE A 90 17.35 3.63 25.48
C ILE A 90 17.23 3.31 26.98
N ARG A 91 16.09 2.77 27.39
CA ARG A 91 15.85 2.42 28.80
C ARG A 91 16.71 1.24 29.21
N THR A 92 16.76 0.21 28.37
CA THR A 92 17.47 -1.03 28.71
C THR A 92 18.01 -1.71 27.46
N ILE A 93 19.25 -2.21 27.56
CA ILE A 93 19.84 -3.19 26.66
C ILE A 93 20.29 -4.36 27.51
N THR A 94 19.70 -5.53 27.32
CA THR A 94 20.06 -6.75 28.06
C THR A 94 20.52 -7.84 27.10
N VAL A 95 21.68 -8.42 27.34
CA VAL A 95 22.17 -9.60 26.63
C VAL A 95 22.57 -10.67 27.64
N LYS A 96 22.04 -11.90 27.50
CA LYS A 96 22.35 -13.02 28.40
C LYS A 96 22.85 -14.24 27.64
N GLY A 97 23.72 -15.00 28.28
CA GLY A 97 24.23 -16.25 27.75
C GLY A 97 25.08 -16.04 26.50
N ILE A 98 25.95 -15.04 26.53
CA ILE A 98 26.81 -14.67 25.41
C ILE A 98 27.89 -15.73 25.19
N HIS A 99 28.04 -16.17 23.94
CA HIS A 99 29.12 -17.02 23.49
C HIS A 99 29.71 -16.44 22.22
N TYR A 100 31.02 -16.38 22.19
CA TYR A 100 31.80 -15.93 21.05
C TYR A 100 32.76 -17.03 20.61
N HIS A 101 32.78 -17.33 19.34
CA HIS A 101 33.73 -18.28 18.75
C HIS A 101 34.25 -17.71 17.44
N LYS A 102 35.58 -17.64 17.32
CA LYS A 102 36.26 -17.26 16.08
C LYS A 102 37.07 -18.45 15.61
N LYS A 103 36.80 -18.90 14.40
CA LYS A 103 37.56 -19.98 13.75
C LYS A 103 37.91 -19.52 12.33
N ASP A 104 39.19 -19.44 12.05
CA ASP A 104 39.72 -18.93 10.77
C ASP A 104 39.14 -17.55 10.39
N SER A 105 38.44 -17.45 9.27
CA SER A 105 37.75 -16.25 8.80
C SER A 105 36.27 -16.15 9.23
N ALA A 106 35.75 -17.12 10.00
CA ALA A 106 34.37 -17.14 10.44
C ALA A 106 34.24 -16.68 11.90
N ILE A 107 33.32 -15.74 12.14
CA ILE A 107 32.93 -15.26 13.48
C ILE A 107 31.53 -15.80 13.77
N SER A 108 31.37 -16.51 14.89
CA SER A 108 30.07 -16.95 15.39
C SER A 108 29.79 -16.30 16.74
N VAL A 109 28.67 -15.61 16.80
CA VAL A 109 28.17 -14.95 18.00
C VAL A 109 26.83 -15.56 18.35
N SER A 110 26.64 -15.96 19.61
CA SER A 110 25.34 -16.40 20.06
C SER A 110 25.00 -15.79 21.41
N ALA A 111 23.70 -15.55 21.62
CA ALA A 111 23.15 -15.12 22.90
C ALA A 111 21.87 -15.92 23.18
N ARG A 112 21.63 -16.24 24.46
CA ARG A 112 20.38 -16.88 24.85
C ARG A 112 19.20 -15.91 24.80
N GLN A 113 19.44 -14.66 25.21
CA GLN A 113 18.44 -13.60 25.23
C GLN A 113 19.07 -12.27 24.80
N PHE A 114 18.36 -11.53 23.97
CA PHE A 114 18.63 -10.13 23.65
C PHE A 114 17.34 -9.32 23.85
N GLU A 115 17.42 -8.25 24.61
CA GLU A 115 16.31 -7.34 24.89
C GLU A 115 16.74 -5.90 24.69
N LEU A 116 15.94 -5.12 23.96
CA LEU A 116 16.17 -3.70 23.71
C LEU A 116 14.86 -2.92 23.92
N ASP A 117 14.88 -1.95 24.82
CA ASP A 117 13.75 -1.06 25.12
C ASP A 117 14.14 0.39 24.83
N ILE A 118 13.45 0.99 23.86
CA ILE A 118 13.61 2.39 23.43
C ILE A 118 12.26 3.09 23.60
N PRO A 119 11.96 3.72 24.76
CA PRO A 119 10.66 4.32 25.00
C PRO A 119 10.38 5.54 24.14
N GLN A 120 11.42 6.25 23.70
CA GLN A 120 11.26 7.40 22.80
C GLN A 120 12.52 7.65 21.97
N ALA A 121 12.34 8.03 20.71
CA ALA A 121 13.42 8.54 19.88
C ALA A 121 12.90 9.44 18.75
N THR A 122 13.68 10.46 18.42
CA THR A 122 13.48 11.32 17.26
C THR A 122 14.69 11.22 16.35
N LEU A 123 14.47 10.84 15.09
CA LEU A 123 15.50 10.66 14.08
C LEU A 123 15.16 11.47 12.84
N ILE A 124 16.13 12.28 12.35
CA ILE A 124 16.01 12.97 11.06
C ILE A 124 17.19 12.53 10.19
N SER A 125 16.91 11.93 9.05
CA SER A 125 17.94 11.48 8.11
C SER A 125 18.59 12.66 7.40
N ALA A 126 19.89 12.58 7.14
CA ALA A 126 20.62 13.58 6.36
C ALA A 126 20.15 13.59 4.89
N LYS A 127 20.17 14.75 4.24
CA LYS A 127 19.70 14.94 2.85
C LYS A 127 20.49 14.10 1.84
N ASP A 128 21.80 13.94 2.04
CA ASP A 128 22.72 13.26 1.11
C ASP A 128 22.88 11.75 1.42
N ALA A 129 22.13 11.21 2.37
CA ALA A 129 22.20 9.79 2.74
C ALA A 129 21.58 8.84 1.68
N GLU A 130 21.08 9.38 0.55
CA GLU A 130 20.21 8.58 -0.33
C GLU A 130 20.94 7.73 -1.36
N ASP A 131 22.18 8.01 -1.78
CA ASP A 131 22.72 7.37 -2.98
C ASP A 131 24.12 6.75 -2.90
N LYS A 132 24.78 6.81 -1.80
CA LYS A 132 25.92 5.90 -1.65
C LYS A 132 25.37 4.53 -1.23
N ARG A 133 25.12 3.65 -2.25
CA ARG A 133 25.31 2.21 -2.00
C ARG A 133 26.58 2.14 -1.17
N PRO A 134 26.59 1.47 0.01
CA PRO A 134 27.86 1.18 0.60
C PRO A 134 28.67 0.58 -0.54
N GLU A 135 29.75 1.25 -0.97
CA GLU A 135 30.80 0.55 -1.67
C GLU A 135 30.88 -0.77 -0.93
N LYS A 136 30.87 -1.85 -1.69
CA LYS A 136 31.25 -3.15 -1.13
C LYS A 136 32.58 -2.83 -0.48
N THR A 137 32.52 -2.43 0.78
CA THR A 137 33.69 -2.51 1.62
C THR A 137 34.01 -3.99 1.51
N ASP A 138 35.07 -4.30 0.80
CA ASP A 138 35.82 -5.54 0.94
C ASP A 138 36.31 -5.60 2.39
N THR A 139 35.37 -5.54 3.34
CA THR A 139 35.57 -6.08 4.66
C THR A 139 35.56 -7.57 4.43
N LEU A 140 36.74 -7.99 3.91
CA LEU A 140 37.32 -9.32 4.09
C LEU A 140 36.22 -10.38 4.25
N GLY A 141 36.22 -11.33 3.38
CA GLY A 141 35.43 -12.54 3.40
C GLY A 141 35.27 -13.27 4.75
N GLN A 142 34.96 -12.54 5.81
CA GLN A 142 34.64 -13.08 7.12
C GLN A 142 33.14 -13.41 7.16
N GLN A 143 32.87 -14.67 7.15
CA GLN A 143 31.53 -15.17 7.40
C GLN A 143 31.15 -14.83 8.86
N MET A 144 30.01 -14.15 9.06
CA MET A 144 29.47 -13.89 10.38
C MET A 144 28.18 -14.68 10.58
N LYS A 145 28.12 -15.43 11.69
CA LYS A 145 26.92 -16.15 12.14
C LYS A 145 26.45 -15.53 13.45
N LEU A 146 25.20 -15.11 13.49
CA LEU A 146 24.54 -14.62 14.69
C LEU A 146 23.38 -15.55 15.03
N ALA A 147 23.29 -15.96 16.30
CA ALA A 147 22.17 -16.73 16.82
C ALA A 147 21.68 -16.14 18.13
N ILE A 148 20.37 -15.87 18.23
CA ILE A 148 19.74 -15.34 19.44
C ILE A 148 18.56 -16.24 19.78
N GLY A 149 18.57 -16.88 20.96
CA GLY A 149 17.47 -17.74 21.39
C GLY A 149 16.16 -16.96 21.53
N ASN A 150 16.13 -15.92 22.34
CA ASN A 150 14.98 -15.04 22.50
C ASN A 150 15.40 -13.60 22.18
N PHE A 151 14.78 -13.01 21.18
CA PHE A 151 14.95 -11.62 20.79
C PHE A 151 13.69 -10.84 21.14
N ASP A 152 13.84 -9.78 21.95
CA ASP A 152 12.78 -8.86 22.35
C ASP A 152 13.17 -7.43 22.02
N LEU A 153 12.34 -6.74 21.23
CA LEU A 153 12.47 -5.32 20.93
C LEU A 153 11.18 -4.60 21.33
N HIS A 154 11.31 -3.59 22.16
CA HIS A 154 10.24 -2.67 22.48
C HIS A 154 10.61 -1.25 22.04
N LEU A 155 9.79 -0.65 21.20
CA LEU A 155 9.88 0.76 20.82
C LEU A 155 8.60 1.45 21.30
N GLY A 156 8.75 2.57 21.99
CA GLY A 156 7.65 3.47 22.36
C GLY A 156 7.41 4.51 21.27
N ASP A 157 7.39 5.79 21.65
CA ASP A 157 7.14 6.91 20.74
C ASP A 157 8.36 7.19 19.85
N ILE A 158 8.34 6.67 18.63
CA ILE A 158 9.43 6.85 17.65
C ILE A 158 8.97 7.76 16.53
N PHE A 159 9.61 8.91 16.39
CA PHE A 159 9.44 9.81 15.27
C PHE A 159 10.65 9.71 14.33
N TRP A 160 10.38 9.44 13.06
CA TRP A 160 11.43 9.38 12.04
C TRP A 160 11.05 10.20 10.82
N LYS A 161 11.92 11.15 10.45
CA LYS A 161 11.79 12.00 9.28
C LYS A 161 12.90 11.69 8.28
N GLN A 162 12.52 11.43 7.04
CA GLN A 162 13.46 11.11 5.96
C GLN A 162 13.28 12.09 4.81
N HIS A 163 14.38 12.65 4.34
CA HIS A 163 14.42 13.39 3.08
C HIS A 163 14.56 12.41 1.92
N GLN A 164 13.66 12.47 0.93
CA GLN A 164 13.63 11.61 -0.25
C GLN A 164 13.56 12.50 -1.49
N HIS A 165 14.68 12.65 -2.23
CA HIS A 165 14.76 13.49 -3.43
C HIS A 165 14.16 14.90 -3.20
N GLN A 166 12.97 15.15 -3.73
CA GLN A 166 12.26 16.42 -3.58
C GLN A 166 11.14 16.38 -2.53
N ASP A 167 11.02 15.31 -1.78
CA ASP A 167 9.97 15.11 -0.78
C ASP A 167 10.55 14.87 0.62
N THR A 168 9.72 15.06 1.62
CA THR A 168 10.01 14.73 3.00
C THR A 168 8.93 13.81 3.52
N VAL A 169 9.33 12.62 3.94
CA VAL A 169 8.44 11.60 4.49
C VAL A 169 8.66 11.50 5.99
N SER A 170 7.58 11.55 6.75
CA SER A 170 7.62 11.41 8.20
C SER A 170 6.88 10.15 8.64
N TYR A 171 7.45 9.46 9.60
CA TYR A 171 6.90 8.27 10.22
C TYR A 171 6.77 8.49 11.72
N PHE A 172 5.67 8.06 12.29
CA PHE A 172 5.48 8.01 13.73
C PHE A 172 4.99 6.62 14.12
N VAL A 173 5.59 6.05 15.14
CA VAL A 173 5.22 4.78 15.76
C VAL A 173 4.97 5.07 17.23
N GLN A 174 3.80 4.71 17.74
CA GLN A 174 3.48 4.92 19.14
C GLN A 174 3.98 3.77 20.02
N GLU A 175 3.78 2.54 19.60
CA GLU A 175 4.28 1.36 20.30
C GLU A 175 4.54 0.22 19.32
N LEU A 176 5.73 -0.36 19.35
CA LEU A 176 6.07 -1.58 18.63
C LEU A 176 6.72 -2.57 19.61
N LYS A 177 6.15 -3.76 19.70
CA LYS A 177 6.77 -4.92 20.35
C LYS A 177 7.07 -5.96 19.30
N TRP A 178 8.29 -6.45 19.29
CA TRP A 178 8.74 -7.46 18.35
C TRP A 178 9.52 -8.53 19.09
N HIS A 179 9.00 -9.74 19.04
CA HIS A 179 9.60 -10.93 19.64
C HIS A 179 9.91 -11.97 18.57
N MET A 180 11.06 -12.63 18.70
CA MET A 180 11.45 -13.79 17.87
C MET A 180 12.07 -14.87 18.74
N ASP A 181 11.71 -16.12 18.46
CA ASP A 181 12.33 -17.30 19.02
C ASP A 181 13.35 -17.88 18.02
N ASP A 182 14.52 -18.28 18.52
CA ASP A 182 15.62 -18.94 17.77
C ASP A 182 16.01 -18.18 16.48
N TRP A 183 16.26 -16.89 16.62
CA TRP A 183 16.63 -16.01 15.50
C TRP A 183 18.09 -16.24 15.07
N LYS A 184 18.29 -16.54 13.79
CA LYS A 184 19.61 -16.82 13.19
C LYS A 184 19.84 -15.96 11.95
N ILE A 185 21.05 -15.42 11.85
CA ILE A 185 21.54 -14.71 10.67
C ILE A 185 22.85 -15.36 10.24
N ASP A 186 22.95 -15.71 8.95
CA ASP A 186 24.19 -16.15 8.32
C ASP A 186 24.52 -15.21 7.15
N THR A 187 25.70 -14.59 7.18
CA THR A 187 26.16 -13.65 6.15
C THR A 187 27.06 -14.30 5.11
N ALA A 188 27.15 -15.63 5.07
CA ALA A 188 27.99 -16.32 4.09
C ALA A 188 27.57 -15.94 2.66
N PRO A 189 28.50 -15.59 1.76
CA PRO A 189 28.21 -15.17 0.38
C PRO A 189 27.50 -16.27 -0.44
N ASP A 190 27.76 -17.53 -0.11
CA ASP A 190 27.24 -18.72 -0.81
C ASP A 190 26.08 -19.40 -0.08
N SER A 191 25.53 -18.78 0.96
CA SER A 191 24.41 -19.38 1.67
C SER A 191 23.15 -19.34 0.79
N ILE A 192 22.70 -20.52 0.36
CA ILE A 192 21.43 -20.74 -0.34
C ILE A 192 20.25 -20.37 0.56
N HIS A 193 20.50 -20.17 1.86
CA HIS A 193 19.49 -19.85 2.85
C HIS A 193 19.35 -18.35 3.05
N PRO A 194 18.11 -17.86 3.29
CA PRO A 194 17.90 -16.46 3.61
C PRO A 194 18.74 -16.04 4.82
N PRO A 195 19.25 -14.81 4.84
CA PRO A 195 20.12 -14.34 5.90
C PRO A 195 19.44 -14.25 7.28
N CYS A 196 18.16 -14.56 7.36
CA CYS A 196 17.38 -14.47 8.59
C CYS A 196 16.39 -15.64 8.69
N LEU A 197 16.53 -16.45 9.73
CA LEU A 197 15.63 -17.54 10.07
C LEU A 197 15.17 -17.36 11.52
N CYS A 198 13.93 -17.72 11.83
CA CYS A 198 13.43 -17.81 13.20
C CYS A 198 12.40 -18.93 13.32
N GLU A 199 12.21 -19.43 14.54
CA GLU A 199 11.25 -20.50 14.85
C GLU A 199 9.84 -19.92 15.01
N ASP A 200 9.74 -18.78 15.67
CA ASP A 200 8.49 -18.00 15.82
C ASP A 200 8.75 -16.51 15.71
N ILE A 201 7.72 -15.77 15.29
CA ILE A 201 7.70 -14.32 15.25
C ILE A 201 6.38 -13.79 15.78
N ARG A 202 6.45 -12.83 16.68
CA ARG A 202 5.29 -12.07 17.19
C ARG A 202 5.60 -10.58 17.11
N ILE A 203 4.76 -9.86 16.40
CA ILE A 203 4.88 -8.40 16.29
C ILE A 203 3.54 -7.79 16.68
N SER A 204 3.54 -6.82 17.56
CA SER A 204 2.40 -5.94 17.80
C SER A 204 2.81 -4.50 17.63
N LEU A 205 2.02 -3.75 16.88
CA LEU A 205 2.19 -2.32 16.63
C LEU A 205 0.89 -1.62 16.99
N ASN A 206 0.97 -0.56 17.77
CA ASN A 206 -0.14 0.33 18.06
C ASN A 206 0.21 1.73 17.57
N GLY A 207 -0.68 2.36 16.83
CA GLY A 207 -0.51 3.73 16.36
C GLY A 207 0.67 3.92 15.41
N PHE A 208 0.42 3.76 14.11
CA PHE A 208 1.38 4.10 13.06
C PHE A 208 0.84 5.22 12.18
N GLN A 209 1.67 6.23 11.91
CA GLN A 209 1.36 7.30 10.98
C GLN A 209 2.52 7.48 9.99
N ASN A 210 2.18 7.73 8.74
CA ASN A 210 3.12 8.07 7.69
C ASN A 210 2.61 9.26 6.87
N GLN A 211 3.35 10.37 6.87
CA GLN A 211 3.09 11.53 6.05
C GLN A 211 4.00 11.51 4.82
N PHE A 212 3.45 11.64 3.63
CA PHE A 212 4.18 11.55 2.37
C PHE A 212 3.55 12.44 1.28
N ALA A 213 4.09 12.36 0.05
CA ALA A 213 3.66 13.14 -1.11
C ALA A 213 3.64 14.66 -0.81
N ARG A 214 4.79 15.20 -0.37
CA ARG A 214 4.94 16.59 0.09
C ARG A 214 3.91 16.97 1.14
N ASN A 215 3.70 16.06 2.10
CA ASN A 215 2.77 16.24 3.20
C ASN A 215 1.29 16.39 2.76
N SER A 216 0.94 15.97 1.54
CA SER A 216 -0.45 16.01 1.07
C SER A 216 -1.29 14.79 1.48
N GLN A 217 -0.63 13.69 1.87
CA GLN A 217 -1.25 12.42 2.26
C GLN A 217 -0.78 11.99 3.64
N LEU A 218 -1.71 11.47 4.44
CA LEU A 218 -1.46 10.83 5.72
C LEU A 218 -2.02 9.41 5.67
N LEU A 219 -1.15 8.42 5.91
CA LEU A 219 -1.54 7.04 6.16
C LEU A 219 -1.54 6.79 7.66
N GLU A 220 -2.63 6.29 8.20
CA GLU A 220 -2.78 5.85 9.59
C GLU A 220 -3.09 4.37 9.66
N ILE A 221 -2.52 3.69 10.64
CA ILE A 221 -2.84 2.31 11.01
C ILE A 221 -2.99 2.29 12.54
N ASP A 222 -4.17 1.92 13.03
CA ASP A 222 -4.43 1.90 14.47
C ASP A 222 -3.66 0.77 15.16
N SER A 223 -3.63 -0.42 14.55
CA SER A 223 -2.89 -1.56 15.11
C SER A 223 -2.49 -2.56 14.03
N LEU A 224 -1.40 -3.28 14.30
CA LEU A 224 -0.95 -4.45 13.54
C LEU A 224 -0.52 -5.53 14.52
N SER A 225 -0.97 -6.76 14.29
CA SER A 225 -0.53 -7.94 15.04
C SER A 225 -0.11 -9.04 14.07
N ILE A 226 1.08 -9.58 14.26
CA ILE A 226 1.61 -10.73 13.51
C ILE A 226 1.90 -11.84 14.53
N ASN A 227 1.35 -13.03 14.30
CA ASN A 227 1.57 -14.21 15.11
C ASN A 227 1.97 -15.38 14.21
N GLY A 228 3.23 -15.82 14.33
CA GLY A 228 3.78 -16.90 13.51
C GLY A 228 3.16 -18.26 13.84
N LYS A 229 3.01 -18.59 15.12
CA LYS A 229 2.41 -19.87 15.57
C LYS A 229 0.95 -20.00 15.18
N GLU A 230 0.17 -18.95 15.33
CA GLU A 230 -1.23 -18.93 14.93
C GLU A 230 -1.39 -18.76 13.41
N ARG A 231 -0.34 -18.47 12.69
CA ARG A 231 -0.34 -18.18 11.26
C ARG A 231 -1.35 -17.08 10.91
N MET A 232 -1.42 -16.06 11.75
CA MET A 232 -2.38 -14.97 11.63
C MET A 232 -1.69 -13.61 11.59
N ILE A 233 -2.16 -12.73 10.69
CA ILE A 233 -1.81 -11.31 10.67
C ILE A 233 -3.12 -10.53 10.76
N SER A 234 -3.22 -9.62 11.71
CA SER A 234 -4.39 -8.75 11.87
C SER A 234 -3.96 -7.29 11.80
N VAL A 235 -4.63 -6.53 10.97
CA VAL A 235 -4.48 -5.07 10.88
C VAL A 235 -5.79 -4.45 11.33
N GLY A 236 -5.71 -3.49 12.23
CA GLY A 236 -6.86 -2.70 12.67
C GLY A 236 -7.33 -1.72 11.59
N ARG A 237 -7.91 -0.61 12.01
CA ARG A 237 -8.31 0.42 11.04
C ARG A 237 -7.10 0.94 10.26
N ILE A 238 -7.26 1.04 8.93
CA ILE A 238 -6.33 1.73 8.04
C ILE A 238 -7.05 2.94 7.45
N ALA A 239 -6.42 4.09 7.48
CA ALA A 239 -6.95 5.29 6.86
C ALA A 239 -5.90 5.97 5.98
N LEU A 240 -6.25 6.27 4.74
CA LEU A 240 -5.53 7.20 3.85
C LEU A 240 -6.30 8.51 3.82
N ILE A 241 -5.71 9.56 4.36
CA ILE A 241 -6.36 10.84 4.60
C ILE A 241 -5.67 11.91 3.78
N PRO A 242 -6.35 12.52 2.79
CA PRO A 242 -5.83 13.72 2.12
C PRO A 242 -5.86 14.90 3.09
N ARG A 243 -4.77 15.65 3.16
CA ARG A 243 -4.58 16.76 4.12
C ARG A 243 -5.09 18.12 3.63
N TYR A 244 -5.51 18.18 2.38
CA TYR A 244 -6.10 19.38 1.79
C TYR A 244 -7.57 19.14 1.41
N PRO A 245 -8.40 20.18 1.40
CA PRO A 245 -9.76 20.11 0.88
C PRO A 245 -9.80 19.52 -0.53
N MET A 246 -10.92 18.92 -0.88
CA MET A 246 -11.13 18.20 -2.13
C MET A 246 -10.82 19.07 -3.37
N GLU A 247 -11.23 20.32 -3.33
CA GLU A 247 -11.09 21.29 -4.43
C GLU A 247 -9.63 21.75 -4.61
N GLU A 248 -8.87 21.84 -3.52
CA GLU A 248 -7.50 22.36 -3.52
C GLU A 248 -6.44 21.27 -3.69
N PHE A 249 -6.82 20.04 -3.41
CA PHE A 249 -5.88 18.91 -3.30
C PHE A 249 -5.02 18.73 -4.56
N ALA A 250 -5.66 18.77 -5.73
CA ALA A 250 -4.96 18.55 -6.99
C ALA A 250 -3.90 19.64 -7.26
N LEU A 251 -4.09 20.87 -6.81
CA LEU A 251 -3.11 21.95 -6.95
C LEU A 251 -1.93 21.81 -5.98
N LYS A 252 -2.20 21.29 -4.77
CA LYS A 252 -1.19 21.18 -3.70
C LYS A 252 -0.45 19.84 -3.71
N SER A 253 -1.01 18.82 -4.37
CA SER A 253 -0.40 17.49 -4.45
C SER A 253 0.63 17.38 -5.58
N PRO A 254 1.71 16.57 -5.42
CA PRO A 254 2.67 16.34 -6.49
C PRO A 254 2.03 15.72 -7.72
N GLY A 255 2.25 16.30 -8.91
CA GLY A 255 1.72 15.80 -10.16
C GLY A 255 0.21 15.95 -10.34
N HIS A 256 -0.43 16.81 -9.56
CA HIS A 256 -1.87 17.12 -9.63
C HIS A 256 -2.73 15.83 -9.57
N THR A 257 -2.50 15.03 -8.56
CA THR A 257 -3.21 13.75 -8.39
C THR A 257 -4.65 13.92 -7.94
N ASP A 258 -5.48 12.88 -8.12
CA ASP A 258 -6.85 12.87 -7.64
C ASP A 258 -6.89 12.84 -6.10
N TRP A 259 -7.84 13.57 -5.50
CA TRP A 259 -8.14 13.46 -4.08
C TRP A 259 -8.74 12.08 -3.79
N THR A 260 -8.15 11.35 -2.86
CA THR A 260 -8.63 10.02 -2.51
C THR A 260 -8.55 9.83 -1.00
N LYS A 261 -9.70 9.54 -0.39
CA LYS A 261 -9.83 9.16 1.01
C LYS A 261 -10.24 7.69 1.09
N ILE A 262 -9.53 6.91 1.89
CA ILE A 262 -9.83 5.51 2.13
C ILE A 262 -9.88 5.30 3.64
N THR A 263 -10.90 4.61 4.12
CA THR A 263 -10.96 4.08 5.48
C THR A 263 -11.33 2.62 5.36
N ALA A 264 -10.49 1.74 5.86
CA ALA A 264 -10.76 0.31 5.95
C ALA A 264 -10.82 -0.09 7.42
N GLY A 265 -11.76 -0.95 7.76
CA GLY A 265 -11.87 -1.55 9.08
C GLY A 265 -10.82 -2.64 9.30
N LYS A 266 -11.21 -3.70 9.99
CA LYS A 266 -10.27 -4.80 10.29
C LYS A 266 -9.95 -5.61 9.04
N ILE A 267 -8.64 -5.88 8.83
CA ILE A 267 -8.14 -6.82 7.84
C ILE A 267 -7.46 -7.97 8.58
N THR A 268 -7.85 -9.20 8.29
CA THR A 268 -7.24 -10.40 8.90
C THR A 268 -6.77 -11.35 7.81
N LEU A 269 -5.51 -11.78 7.91
CA LEU A 269 -4.89 -12.77 7.04
C LEU A 269 -4.71 -14.06 7.84
N TYR A 270 -5.18 -15.16 7.30
CA TYR A 270 -5.10 -16.49 7.92
C TYR A 270 -4.24 -17.43 7.09
N GLY A 271 -3.53 -18.30 7.78
CA GLY A 271 -2.76 -19.37 7.17
C GLY A 271 -1.53 -18.86 6.41
N TRP A 272 -0.93 -17.72 6.81
CA TRP A 272 0.32 -17.30 6.21
C TRP A 272 1.47 -18.23 6.57
N ASP A 273 2.35 -18.48 5.61
CA ASP A 273 3.48 -19.38 5.77
C ASP A 273 4.77 -18.59 5.99
N MET A 274 5.17 -18.48 7.27
CA MET A 274 6.38 -17.76 7.67
C MET A 274 7.64 -18.42 7.09
N GLN A 275 7.74 -19.75 7.15
CA GLN A 275 8.92 -20.46 6.69
C GLN A 275 9.13 -20.30 5.19
N ARG A 276 8.05 -20.33 4.45
CA ARG A 276 8.07 -20.09 3.01
C ARG A 276 8.43 -18.66 2.66
N LEU A 277 7.89 -17.69 3.42
CA LEU A 277 8.25 -16.29 3.27
C LEU A 277 9.74 -16.03 3.54
N LEU A 278 10.28 -16.61 4.61
CA LEU A 278 11.67 -16.41 5.01
C LEU A 278 12.65 -17.14 4.08
N LYS A 279 12.34 -18.38 3.66
CA LYS A 279 13.24 -19.21 2.84
C LYS A 279 13.14 -18.93 1.34
N GLU A 280 11.91 -18.76 0.83
CA GLU A 280 11.64 -18.66 -0.61
C GLU A 280 11.31 -17.22 -1.05
N GLN A 281 11.18 -16.28 -0.12
CA GLN A 281 10.65 -14.94 -0.37
C GLN A 281 9.27 -14.98 -1.05
N PHE A 282 8.47 -15.97 -0.69
CA PHE A 282 7.16 -16.23 -1.24
C PHE A 282 6.09 -16.14 -0.14
N LEU A 283 5.17 -15.20 -0.26
CA LEU A 283 4.09 -15.00 0.69
C LEU A 283 2.88 -15.86 0.30
N GLN A 284 2.68 -16.97 0.99
CA GLN A 284 1.48 -17.78 0.85
C GLN A 284 0.49 -17.46 1.96
N ILE A 285 -0.78 -17.28 1.59
CA ILE A 285 -1.89 -16.96 2.51
C ILE A 285 -3.10 -17.82 2.12
N ASP A 286 -3.77 -18.40 3.11
CA ASP A 286 -4.98 -19.17 2.87
C ASP A 286 -6.19 -18.27 2.61
N SER A 287 -6.42 -17.28 3.49
CA SER A 287 -7.50 -16.32 3.29
C SER A 287 -7.16 -14.94 3.85
N VAL A 288 -7.77 -13.93 3.24
CA VAL A 288 -7.76 -12.53 3.70
C VAL A 288 -9.22 -12.10 3.84
N ASP A 289 -9.56 -11.57 5.00
CA ASP A 289 -10.88 -10.98 5.28
C ASP A 289 -10.73 -9.48 5.49
N LEU A 290 -11.37 -8.70 4.63
CA LEU A 290 -11.54 -7.25 4.78
C LEU A 290 -12.97 -6.97 5.21
N GLN A 291 -13.12 -6.38 6.37
CA GLN A 291 -14.42 -5.98 6.93
C GLN A 291 -14.55 -4.47 6.83
N GLN A 292 -15.53 -4.05 6.07
CA GLN A 292 -15.93 -2.66 5.90
C GLN A 292 -14.81 -1.75 5.35
N ALA A 293 -15.09 -1.11 4.23
CA ALA A 293 -14.25 -0.02 3.75
C ALA A 293 -15.10 1.07 3.09
N ASP A 294 -14.67 2.31 3.29
CA ASP A 294 -15.22 3.50 2.65
C ASP A 294 -14.13 4.10 1.76
N ILE A 295 -14.43 4.22 0.48
CA ILE A 295 -13.52 4.78 -0.53
C ILE A 295 -14.21 5.97 -1.18
N ALA A 296 -13.63 7.15 -1.05
CA ALA A 296 -14.08 8.34 -1.76
C ALA A 296 -12.96 8.88 -2.65
N SER A 297 -13.28 9.16 -3.90
CA SER A 297 -12.31 9.74 -4.84
C SER A 297 -12.95 10.90 -5.60
N PHE A 298 -12.19 12.00 -5.72
CA PHE A 298 -12.61 13.18 -6.47
C PHE A 298 -11.58 13.53 -7.53
N LYS A 299 -12.06 13.68 -8.75
CA LYS A 299 -11.29 14.11 -9.90
C LYS A 299 -11.71 15.50 -10.35
N ASN A 300 -10.77 16.43 -10.33
CA ASN A 300 -10.98 17.77 -10.88
C ASN A 300 -10.38 17.85 -12.29
N ARG A 301 -11.24 17.89 -13.35
CA ARG A 301 -10.76 17.99 -14.74
C ARG A 301 -10.38 19.42 -15.13
N LYS A 302 -10.69 20.43 -14.33
CA LYS A 302 -10.22 21.81 -14.55
C LYS A 302 -8.70 21.94 -14.38
N ILE A 303 -8.08 20.96 -13.69
CA ILE A 303 -6.64 20.93 -13.43
C ILE A 303 -6.03 19.84 -14.29
N GLU A 304 -5.13 20.22 -15.18
CA GLU A 304 -4.41 19.25 -16.01
C GLU A 304 -3.48 18.40 -15.16
N GLN A 305 -3.66 17.09 -15.23
CA GLN A 305 -2.80 16.13 -14.54
C GLN A 305 -1.62 15.76 -15.42
N ARG A 306 -0.47 15.52 -14.78
CA ARG A 306 0.71 15.01 -15.49
C ARG A 306 0.38 13.69 -16.20
N LYS A 307 0.58 13.64 -17.50
CA LYS A 307 0.39 12.41 -18.30
C LYS A 307 1.35 11.32 -17.80
N LYS A 308 0.80 10.28 -17.19
CA LYS A 308 1.51 9.09 -16.77
C LYS A 308 0.71 7.87 -17.19
N VAL A 309 1.35 6.93 -17.84
CA VAL A 309 0.71 5.65 -18.18
C VAL A 309 0.22 4.96 -16.91
N LYS A 310 -1.08 4.71 -16.83
CA LYS A 310 -1.73 4.01 -15.71
C LYS A 310 -1.85 2.53 -16.06
N ARG A 311 -1.33 1.68 -15.19
CA ARG A 311 -1.43 0.22 -15.34
C ARG A 311 -2.85 -0.25 -15.03
N LEU A 312 -3.23 -1.35 -15.68
CA LEU A 312 -4.43 -2.08 -15.30
C LEU A 312 -4.18 -2.81 -13.96
N PHE A 313 -5.24 -3.18 -13.26
CA PHE A 313 -5.15 -3.80 -11.94
C PHE A 313 -4.25 -5.04 -11.96
N TYR A 314 -4.50 -5.97 -12.89
CA TYR A 314 -3.69 -7.18 -13.00
C TYR A 314 -2.22 -6.90 -13.35
N GLN A 315 -1.93 -5.88 -14.16
CA GLN A 315 -0.56 -5.44 -14.44
C GLN A 315 0.14 -4.90 -13.19
N SER A 316 -0.61 -4.22 -12.32
CA SER A 316 -0.08 -3.73 -11.04
C SER A 316 0.22 -4.89 -10.07
N VAL A 317 -0.66 -5.90 -10.03
CA VAL A 317 -0.46 -7.13 -9.26
C VAL A 317 0.78 -7.89 -9.72
N GLN A 318 0.95 -8.06 -11.04
CA GLN A 318 2.11 -8.76 -11.64
C GLN A 318 3.45 -8.11 -11.32
N GLN A 319 3.48 -6.80 -11.08
CA GLN A 319 4.71 -6.03 -10.84
C GLN A 319 5.04 -5.83 -9.35
N LEU A 320 4.30 -6.45 -8.46
CA LEU A 320 4.65 -6.43 -7.05
C LEU A 320 6.00 -7.14 -6.84
N PRO A 321 6.91 -6.56 -6.05
CA PRO A 321 8.28 -7.09 -5.90
C PRO A 321 8.33 -8.39 -5.08
N LEU A 322 7.26 -8.71 -4.33
CA LEU A 322 7.13 -9.92 -3.56
C LEU A 322 6.27 -10.92 -4.34
N HIS A 323 6.76 -12.15 -4.49
CA HIS A 323 5.94 -13.25 -4.99
C HIS A 323 4.93 -13.69 -3.95
N PHE A 324 3.68 -13.84 -4.37
CA PHE A 324 2.62 -14.21 -3.44
C PHE A 324 1.52 -15.07 -4.09
N ALA A 325 0.81 -15.79 -3.23
CA ALA A 325 -0.43 -16.47 -3.56
C ALA A 325 -1.41 -16.39 -2.39
N VAL A 326 -2.61 -15.92 -2.66
CA VAL A 326 -3.73 -15.86 -1.72
C VAL A 326 -4.87 -16.69 -2.30
N ARG A 327 -5.26 -17.76 -1.61
CA ARG A 327 -6.31 -18.64 -2.10
C ARG A 327 -7.66 -17.95 -2.14
N ARG A 328 -7.98 -17.13 -1.15
CA ARG A 328 -9.24 -16.39 -1.03
C ARG A 328 -9.06 -15.00 -0.42
N VAL A 329 -9.71 -13.98 -1.01
CA VAL A 329 -9.84 -12.66 -0.38
C VAL A 329 -11.33 -12.35 -0.30
N ASN A 330 -11.85 -12.23 0.91
CA ASN A 330 -13.24 -11.87 1.19
C ASN A 330 -13.31 -10.36 1.43
N LEU A 331 -14.18 -9.70 0.68
CA LEU A 331 -14.47 -8.27 0.80
C LEU A 331 -15.90 -8.13 1.30
N ASN A 332 -16.10 -7.47 2.45
CA ASN A 332 -17.41 -7.33 3.06
C ASN A 332 -17.71 -5.85 3.31
N HIS A 333 -18.89 -5.40 2.87
CA HIS A 333 -19.38 -4.03 3.09
C HIS A 333 -18.42 -2.94 2.63
N ILE A 334 -18.13 -2.89 1.33
CA ILE A 334 -17.31 -1.84 0.74
C ILE A 334 -18.21 -0.79 0.10
N ASP A 335 -18.10 0.46 0.52
CA ASP A 335 -18.76 1.60 -0.09
C ASP A 335 -17.76 2.42 -0.91
N VAL A 336 -18.13 2.71 -2.15
CA VAL A 336 -17.30 3.51 -3.07
C VAL A 336 -18.09 4.70 -3.56
N LYS A 337 -17.54 5.90 -3.37
CA LYS A 337 -18.07 7.16 -3.88
C LYS A 337 -17.06 7.80 -4.83
N TYR A 338 -17.45 7.97 -6.08
CA TYR A 338 -16.65 8.66 -7.08
C TYR A 338 -17.30 9.98 -7.47
N LEU A 339 -16.50 11.05 -7.43
CA LEU A 339 -16.92 12.40 -7.82
C LEU A 339 -16.01 12.90 -8.94
N GLU A 340 -16.60 13.57 -9.92
CA GLU A 340 -15.85 14.15 -11.02
C GLU A 340 -16.40 15.53 -11.39
N LEU A 341 -15.53 16.53 -11.37
CA LEU A 341 -15.82 17.87 -11.85
C LEU A 341 -15.33 18.00 -13.29
N SER A 342 -16.23 18.20 -14.24
CA SER A 342 -15.87 18.41 -15.64
C SER A 342 -15.14 19.74 -15.86
N GLU A 343 -14.42 19.90 -16.97
CA GLU A 343 -13.65 21.12 -17.29
C GLU A 343 -14.48 22.39 -17.22
N ASN A 344 -15.73 22.32 -17.72
CA ASN A 344 -16.68 23.44 -17.73
C ASN A 344 -17.82 23.24 -16.71
N GLY A 345 -17.66 22.34 -15.74
CA GLY A 345 -18.70 22.05 -14.75
C GLY A 345 -18.68 23.00 -13.57
N GLU A 346 -19.84 23.31 -13.03
CA GLU A 346 -19.99 24.09 -11.79
C GLU A 346 -20.03 23.20 -10.56
N ARG A 347 -20.54 21.98 -10.69
CA ARG A 347 -20.66 20.98 -9.61
C ARG A 347 -20.17 19.61 -10.08
N PRO A 348 -19.63 18.80 -9.17
CA PRO A 348 -19.18 17.47 -9.53
C PRO A 348 -20.36 16.52 -9.81
N GLY A 349 -20.18 15.64 -10.80
CA GLY A 349 -20.98 14.44 -10.96
C GLY A 349 -20.62 13.43 -9.87
N THR A 350 -21.60 12.70 -9.37
CA THR A 350 -21.43 11.71 -8.30
C THR A 350 -22.03 10.37 -8.68
N ILE A 351 -21.27 9.29 -8.49
CA ILE A 351 -21.74 7.90 -8.58
C ILE A 351 -21.31 7.13 -7.34
N THR A 352 -22.18 6.27 -6.83
CA THR A 352 -21.91 5.45 -5.65
C THR A 352 -22.14 3.97 -5.94
N PHE A 353 -21.28 3.14 -5.37
CA PHE A 353 -21.43 1.69 -5.30
C PHE A 353 -21.48 1.34 -3.82
N ASN A 354 -22.63 0.82 -3.38
CA ASN A 354 -22.93 0.65 -1.97
C ASN A 354 -23.00 -0.82 -1.59
N ARG A 355 -22.56 -1.13 -0.39
CA ARG A 355 -22.61 -2.47 0.18
C ARG A 355 -22.00 -3.53 -0.75
N LEU A 356 -20.87 -3.20 -1.39
CA LEU A 356 -20.16 -4.15 -2.22
C LEU A 356 -19.63 -5.29 -1.34
N ASN A 357 -19.96 -6.52 -1.73
CA ASN A 357 -19.36 -7.73 -1.21
C ASN A 357 -18.66 -8.43 -2.37
N GLY A 358 -17.49 -8.99 -2.12
CA GLY A 358 -16.72 -9.61 -3.18
C GLY A 358 -15.80 -10.70 -2.69
N MET A 359 -15.37 -11.55 -3.62
CA MET A 359 -14.43 -12.61 -3.34
C MET A 359 -13.45 -12.77 -4.50
N PHE A 360 -12.16 -12.61 -4.18
CA PHE A 360 -11.11 -13.08 -5.08
C PHE A 360 -10.81 -14.55 -4.81
N TYR A 361 -10.60 -15.27 -5.88
CA TYR A 361 -10.13 -16.65 -5.88
C TYR A 361 -8.78 -16.72 -6.56
N ASP A 362 -7.82 -17.37 -5.89
CA ASP A 362 -6.49 -17.67 -6.42
C ASP A 362 -5.68 -16.44 -6.87
N LEU A 363 -5.79 -15.36 -6.10
CA LEU A 363 -5.05 -14.11 -6.36
C LEU A 363 -3.54 -14.33 -6.22
N THR A 364 -2.80 -14.19 -7.30
CA THR A 364 -1.35 -14.40 -7.32
C THR A 364 -0.67 -13.59 -8.44
N ASN A 365 0.61 -13.32 -8.27
CA ASN A 365 1.49 -12.75 -9.30
C ASN A 365 2.48 -13.78 -9.87
N VAL A 366 2.33 -15.06 -9.52
CA VAL A 366 3.19 -16.14 -10.00
C VAL A 366 2.40 -17.09 -10.89
N SER A 367 2.85 -17.22 -12.14
CA SER A 367 2.24 -18.15 -13.09
C SER A 367 2.43 -19.61 -12.64
N ARG A 368 1.37 -20.41 -12.73
CA ARG A 368 1.36 -21.84 -12.44
C ARG A 368 0.87 -22.63 -13.65
N PRO A 369 1.33 -23.86 -13.86
CA PRO A 369 0.73 -24.74 -14.84
C PRO A 369 -0.78 -24.85 -14.63
N HIS A 370 -1.56 -24.74 -15.69
CA HIS A 370 -3.03 -24.84 -15.68
C HIS A 370 -3.80 -23.70 -14.95
N GLN A 371 -3.10 -22.66 -14.47
CA GLN A 371 -3.75 -21.50 -13.86
C GLN A 371 -3.37 -20.21 -14.60
N ALA A 372 -4.20 -19.82 -15.57
CA ALA A 372 -3.96 -18.61 -16.39
C ALA A 372 -4.59 -17.34 -15.79
N TYR A 373 -5.59 -17.49 -14.92
CA TYR A 373 -6.41 -16.40 -14.41
C TYR A 373 -6.66 -16.52 -12.91
N TYR A 374 -6.81 -15.39 -12.24
CA TYR A 374 -7.52 -15.31 -10.96
C TYR A 374 -8.87 -14.63 -11.19
N THR A 375 -9.82 -14.89 -10.29
CA THR A 375 -11.21 -14.44 -10.47
C THR A 375 -11.63 -13.55 -9.31
N LEU A 376 -12.35 -12.46 -9.63
CA LEU A 376 -13.11 -11.68 -8.66
C LEU A 376 -14.59 -11.81 -8.98
N LYS A 377 -15.40 -12.19 -8.00
CA LYS A 377 -16.85 -12.07 -8.05
C LYS A 377 -17.29 -11.02 -7.05
N ALA A 378 -18.18 -10.13 -7.45
CA ALA A 378 -18.66 -9.06 -6.59
C ALA A 378 -20.14 -8.80 -6.82
N GLU A 379 -20.83 -8.39 -5.76
CA GLU A 379 -22.21 -7.91 -5.80
C GLU A 379 -22.37 -6.67 -4.90
N GLY A 380 -23.36 -5.84 -5.18
CA GLY A 380 -23.66 -4.65 -4.42
C GLY A 380 -24.80 -3.87 -5.03
N LYS A 381 -24.87 -2.58 -4.71
CA LYS A 381 -25.90 -1.69 -5.24
C LYS A 381 -25.29 -0.47 -5.94
N LEU A 382 -25.77 -0.18 -7.14
CA LEU A 382 -25.49 1.06 -7.85
C LEU A 382 -26.45 2.15 -7.36
N MET A 383 -25.93 3.31 -6.92
CA MET A 383 -26.69 4.46 -6.40
C MET A 383 -27.65 4.06 -5.24
N ASP A 384 -27.28 3.03 -4.47
CA ASP A 384 -28.11 2.40 -3.41
C ASP A 384 -29.48 1.84 -3.92
N ARG A 385 -29.65 1.66 -5.21
CA ARG A 385 -30.86 1.22 -5.90
C ARG A 385 -30.68 -0.09 -6.63
N GLY A 386 -30.09 -0.07 -7.82
CA GLY A 386 -29.95 -1.21 -8.70
C GLY A 386 -29.00 -2.26 -8.14
N VAL A 387 -29.47 -3.50 -7.99
CA VAL A 387 -28.61 -4.62 -7.58
C VAL A 387 -27.68 -4.98 -8.72
N MET A 388 -26.38 -4.89 -8.49
CA MET A 388 -25.38 -5.24 -9.50
C MET A 388 -24.57 -6.45 -9.07
N ARG A 389 -24.18 -7.27 -10.06
CA ARG A 389 -23.26 -8.39 -9.93
C ARG A 389 -22.22 -8.30 -11.02
N ALA A 390 -20.98 -8.64 -10.69
CA ALA A 390 -19.90 -8.67 -11.68
C ALA A 390 -18.93 -9.82 -11.39
N SER A 391 -18.41 -10.41 -12.46
CA SER A 391 -17.36 -11.42 -12.43
C SER A 391 -16.22 -10.98 -13.34
N PHE A 392 -15.00 -10.98 -12.80
CA PHE A 392 -13.78 -10.60 -13.49
C PHE A 392 -12.88 -11.82 -13.59
N ARG A 393 -12.38 -12.12 -14.77
CA ARG A 393 -11.29 -13.06 -15.02
C ARG A 393 -10.07 -12.26 -15.46
N LEU A 394 -9.05 -12.26 -14.61
CA LEU A 394 -7.89 -11.38 -14.75
C LEU A 394 -6.61 -12.22 -14.94
N PRO A 395 -5.77 -11.92 -15.94
CA PRO A 395 -4.63 -12.74 -16.30
C PRO A 395 -3.51 -12.66 -15.25
N ILE A 396 -2.87 -13.80 -14.97
CA ILE A 396 -1.75 -13.92 -14.04
C ILE A 396 -0.42 -13.63 -14.76
N ALA A 397 -0.24 -14.17 -15.95
CA ALA A 397 1.02 -14.06 -16.68
C ALA A 397 1.10 -12.80 -17.55
N PRO A 398 2.26 -12.10 -17.59
CA PRO A 398 2.44 -10.89 -18.40
C PRO A 398 2.22 -11.10 -19.91
N ARG A 399 2.42 -12.32 -20.40
CA ARG A 399 2.22 -12.68 -21.83
C ARG A 399 0.75 -12.85 -22.20
N ASN A 400 -0.12 -13.08 -21.24
CA ASN A 400 -1.56 -13.14 -21.44
C ASN A 400 -2.15 -11.83 -20.94
N ASP A 401 -2.56 -10.96 -21.86
CA ASP A 401 -3.09 -9.62 -21.56
C ASP A 401 -4.62 -9.57 -21.70
N LEU A 402 -5.26 -10.72 -21.95
CA LEU A 402 -6.71 -10.80 -22.12
C LEU A 402 -7.42 -10.91 -20.77
N PHE A 403 -8.30 -9.96 -20.49
CA PHE A 403 -9.21 -10.00 -19.36
C PHE A 403 -10.66 -10.14 -19.83
N GLU A 404 -11.51 -10.66 -18.97
CA GLU A 404 -12.95 -10.76 -19.21
C GLU A 404 -13.72 -10.24 -18.00
N VAL A 405 -14.78 -9.45 -18.27
CA VAL A 405 -15.71 -8.95 -17.26
C VAL A 405 -17.14 -9.26 -17.71
N GLU A 406 -17.85 -9.99 -16.90
CA GLU A 406 -19.29 -10.18 -17.04
C GLU A 406 -20.01 -9.40 -15.97
N GLY A 407 -21.08 -8.71 -16.33
CA GLY A 407 -21.85 -7.91 -15.37
C GLY A 407 -23.34 -7.97 -15.62
N HIS A 408 -24.05 -7.76 -14.53
CA HIS A 408 -25.50 -7.70 -14.49
C HIS A 408 -25.93 -6.56 -13.57
N LEU A 409 -26.87 -5.73 -14.02
CA LEU A 409 -27.54 -4.71 -13.22
C LEU A 409 -29.04 -4.94 -13.35
N GLY A 410 -29.69 -5.21 -12.23
CA GLY A 410 -31.13 -5.41 -12.14
C GLY A 410 -31.92 -4.10 -12.20
N ALA A 411 -33.23 -4.23 -12.08
CA ALA A 411 -34.18 -3.14 -12.23
C ALA A 411 -33.89 -1.93 -11.32
N MET A 412 -33.96 -0.74 -11.92
CA MET A 412 -33.88 0.57 -11.23
C MET A 412 -34.36 1.70 -12.14
N SER A 413 -34.73 2.83 -11.55
CA SER A 413 -34.98 4.04 -12.35
C SER A 413 -33.67 4.58 -12.94
N ILE A 414 -33.63 4.83 -14.24
CA ILE A 414 -32.47 5.43 -14.92
C ILE A 414 -32.26 6.87 -14.43
N THR A 415 -33.30 7.52 -13.90
CA THR A 415 -33.23 8.87 -13.29
C THR A 415 -32.30 8.91 -12.08
N ASP A 416 -32.09 7.79 -11.39
CA ASP A 416 -31.17 7.67 -10.25
C ASP A 416 -29.70 7.95 -10.65
N LEU A 417 -29.38 7.88 -11.95
CA LEU A 417 -28.06 8.21 -12.48
C LEU A 417 -27.87 9.70 -12.79
N ASN A 418 -28.90 10.54 -12.68
CA ASN A 418 -28.82 11.98 -12.92
C ASN A 418 -27.76 12.69 -12.10
N PRO A 419 -27.49 12.33 -10.82
CA PRO A 419 -26.39 12.94 -10.06
C PRO A 419 -25.01 12.85 -10.73
N MET A 420 -24.80 11.85 -11.60
CA MET A 420 -23.59 11.68 -12.40
C MET A 420 -23.74 12.25 -13.82
N ILE A 421 -24.87 11.99 -14.47
CA ILE A 421 -25.08 12.31 -15.88
C ILE A 421 -25.21 13.83 -16.08
N GLU A 422 -26.05 14.51 -15.30
CA GLU A 422 -26.31 15.94 -15.47
C GLU A 422 -25.05 16.80 -15.40
N PRO A 423 -24.22 16.70 -14.35
CA PRO A 423 -23.04 17.58 -14.25
C PRO A 423 -21.98 17.29 -15.29
N LEU A 424 -21.86 16.04 -15.77
CA LEU A 424 -20.78 15.64 -16.67
C LEU A 424 -21.11 15.84 -18.15
N VAL A 425 -22.36 15.55 -18.55
CA VAL A 425 -22.74 15.54 -19.97
C VAL A 425 -23.85 16.53 -20.31
N LYS A 426 -24.37 17.30 -19.32
CA LYS A 426 -25.42 18.29 -19.50
C LYS A 426 -26.71 17.70 -20.09
N ILE A 427 -27.02 16.46 -19.73
CA ILE A 427 -28.26 15.75 -20.08
C ILE A 427 -28.96 15.37 -18.79
N ARG A 428 -30.28 15.54 -18.74
CA ARG A 428 -31.13 15.01 -17.69
C ARG A 428 -31.98 13.87 -18.24
N VAL A 429 -31.97 12.76 -17.59
CA VAL A 429 -32.95 11.70 -17.79
C VAL A 429 -34.25 12.14 -17.11
N VAL A 430 -35.33 12.34 -17.88
CA VAL A 430 -36.62 12.82 -17.39
C VAL A 430 -37.46 11.64 -16.88
N SER A 431 -37.44 10.54 -17.64
CA SER A 431 -38.03 9.25 -17.29
C SER A 431 -37.21 8.13 -17.91
N GLY A 432 -37.42 6.92 -17.44
CA GLY A 432 -36.79 5.72 -17.95
C GLY A 432 -36.57 4.71 -16.84
N GLU A 433 -37.07 3.51 -17.08
CA GLU A 433 -36.89 2.39 -16.16
C GLU A 433 -36.02 1.33 -16.79
N LEU A 434 -35.00 0.91 -16.09
CA LEU A 434 -34.19 -0.23 -16.42
C LEU A 434 -34.86 -1.48 -15.87
N ASP A 435 -35.10 -2.47 -16.71
CA ASP A 435 -35.54 -3.80 -16.28
C ASP A 435 -34.33 -4.72 -16.03
N ASP A 436 -33.41 -4.75 -17.01
CA ASP A 436 -32.25 -5.64 -16.95
C ASP A 436 -31.11 -5.14 -17.84
N LEU A 437 -29.89 -5.14 -17.34
CA LEU A 437 -28.68 -4.89 -18.12
C LEU A 437 -27.70 -6.04 -17.91
N LYS A 438 -27.40 -6.74 -18.99
CA LYS A 438 -26.34 -7.76 -19.05
C LYS A 438 -25.27 -7.34 -20.03
N PHE A 439 -24.02 -7.56 -19.64
CA PHE A 439 -22.89 -7.28 -20.53
C PHE A 439 -21.75 -8.26 -20.32
N ARG A 440 -20.98 -8.46 -21.40
CA ARG A 440 -19.69 -9.15 -21.37
C ARG A 440 -18.66 -8.28 -22.08
N ILE A 441 -17.58 -7.94 -21.37
CA ILE A 441 -16.44 -7.20 -21.91
C ILE A 441 -15.25 -8.15 -22.00
N LYS A 442 -14.67 -8.28 -23.19
CA LYS A 442 -13.38 -8.93 -23.42
C LYS A 442 -12.41 -7.87 -23.91
N GLY A 443 -11.27 -7.74 -23.27
CA GLY A 443 -10.32 -6.69 -23.62
C GLY A 443 -8.89 -7.03 -23.25
N ASP A 444 -7.99 -6.23 -23.76
CA ASP A 444 -6.57 -6.27 -23.50
C ASP A 444 -6.07 -4.88 -23.02
N SER A 445 -4.78 -4.62 -23.10
CA SER A 445 -4.20 -3.32 -22.74
C SER A 445 -4.46 -2.21 -23.77
N ILE A 446 -5.08 -2.50 -24.92
CA ILE A 446 -5.27 -1.58 -26.05
C ILE A 446 -6.75 -1.31 -26.30
N GLN A 447 -7.55 -2.37 -26.46
CA GLN A 447 -8.96 -2.27 -26.84
C GLN A 447 -9.82 -3.33 -26.16
N SER A 448 -11.14 -3.09 -26.15
CA SER A 448 -12.14 -4.03 -25.65
C SER A 448 -13.31 -4.15 -26.60
N LYS A 449 -13.92 -5.34 -26.60
CA LYS A 449 -15.21 -5.62 -27.22
C LYS A 449 -16.23 -5.82 -26.09
N VAL A 450 -17.41 -5.22 -26.22
CA VAL A 450 -18.53 -5.40 -25.32
C VAL A 450 -19.73 -5.98 -26.05
N ASP A 451 -20.27 -7.06 -25.53
CA ASP A 451 -21.56 -7.62 -25.91
C ASP A 451 -22.57 -7.20 -24.83
N MET A 452 -23.72 -6.63 -25.20
CA MET A 452 -24.65 -6.01 -24.26
C MET A 452 -26.11 -6.24 -24.64
N VAL A 453 -26.91 -6.55 -23.62
CA VAL A 453 -28.38 -6.52 -23.64
C VAL A 453 -28.80 -5.50 -22.58
N PHE A 454 -29.45 -4.42 -23.02
CA PHE A 454 -29.94 -3.34 -22.17
C PHE A 454 -31.46 -3.22 -22.36
N LEU A 455 -32.23 -3.77 -21.40
CA LEU A 455 -33.70 -3.78 -21.44
C LEU A 455 -34.23 -2.61 -20.61
N TYR A 456 -34.97 -1.74 -21.28
CA TYR A 456 -35.51 -0.52 -20.65
C TYR A 456 -36.76 -0.05 -21.36
N TRP A 457 -37.55 0.80 -20.69
CA TRP A 457 -38.76 1.40 -21.23
C TRP A 457 -38.92 2.86 -20.77
N ASP A 458 -39.73 3.63 -21.53
CA ASP A 458 -40.06 5.06 -21.32
C ASP A 458 -38.84 5.96 -21.13
N LEU A 459 -37.74 5.71 -21.87
CA LEU A 459 -36.55 6.53 -21.77
C LEU A 459 -36.76 7.88 -22.47
N LYS A 460 -36.77 8.96 -21.66
CA LYS A 460 -36.84 10.34 -22.14
C LYS A 460 -35.69 11.16 -21.57
N VAL A 461 -35.02 11.89 -22.42
CA VAL A 461 -33.88 12.72 -22.03
C VAL A 461 -34.08 14.16 -22.48
N ARG A 462 -33.54 15.10 -21.71
CA ARG A 462 -33.56 16.54 -22.01
C ARG A 462 -32.15 17.12 -21.96
N LEU A 463 -31.78 17.90 -22.97
CA LEU A 463 -30.55 18.70 -22.96
C LEU A 463 -30.72 19.88 -21.99
N LEU A 464 -29.72 20.09 -21.15
CA LEU A 464 -29.66 21.25 -20.25
C LEU A 464 -28.92 22.38 -20.97
N LYS A 465 -29.60 23.55 -21.16
CA LYS A 465 -28.97 24.73 -21.76
C LYS A 465 -27.99 25.36 -20.78
N GLU A 466 -26.84 25.76 -21.25
CA GLU A 466 -25.93 26.61 -20.50
C GLU A 466 -26.46 28.05 -20.45
N LYS A 467 -26.18 28.82 -19.37
CA LYS A 467 -26.69 30.16 -19.15
C LYS A 467 -26.20 31.22 -20.16
N ASP A 468 -25.10 30.97 -20.88
CA ASP A 468 -24.44 31.92 -21.78
C ASP A 468 -24.52 31.55 -23.28
N GLY A 469 -25.44 30.69 -23.68
CA GLY A 469 -25.85 30.55 -25.10
C GLY A 469 -24.91 29.86 -26.07
N GLU A 470 -23.68 29.52 -25.73
CA GLU A 470 -22.78 28.77 -26.60
C GLU A 470 -22.70 27.27 -26.19
N ILE A 471 -23.33 26.43 -27.00
CA ILE A 471 -23.21 24.98 -26.90
C ILE A 471 -21.95 24.57 -27.68
N LYS A 472 -20.81 24.38 -27.02
CA LYS A 472 -19.70 23.62 -27.59
C LYS A 472 -20.04 22.14 -27.55
N VAL A 473 -20.56 21.67 -28.67
CA VAL A 473 -21.12 20.35 -28.86
C VAL A 473 -20.00 19.32 -29.04
N ARG A 474 -19.77 18.47 -28.05
CA ARG A 474 -19.05 17.21 -28.27
C ARG A 474 -19.93 16.26 -29.07
N SER A 475 -19.35 15.35 -29.87
CA SER A 475 -20.04 14.48 -30.88
C SER A 475 -21.34 13.82 -30.41
N PHE A 476 -21.46 13.46 -29.13
CA PHE A 476 -22.67 12.91 -28.52
C PHE A 476 -23.83 13.92 -28.45
N LEU A 477 -23.54 15.18 -28.12
CA LEU A 477 -24.53 16.26 -28.05
C LEU A 477 -24.97 16.73 -29.44
N THR A 478 -24.07 16.65 -30.47
CA THR A 478 -24.40 16.97 -31.87
C THR A 478 -25.44 16.01 -32.42
N THR A 479 -25.30 14.74 -32.08
CA THR A 479 -26.22 13.69 -32.52
C THR A 479 -27.63 13.90 -31.94
N LEU A 480 -27.70 14.33 -30.67
CA LEU A 480 -28.96 14.70 -30.00
C LEU A 480 -29.59 15.98 -30.55
N ALA A 481 -28.77 17.01 -30.77
CA ALA A 481 -29.23 18.31 -31.28
C ALA A 481 -29.74 18.21 -32.73
N ASN A 482 -29.25 17.25 -33.50
CA ASN A 482 -29.67 17.00 -34.89
C ASN A 482 -30.94 16.14 -35.04
N GLY A 483 -31.69 15.90 -33.91
CA GLY A 483 -33.01 15.25 -33.97
C GLY A 483 -32.95 13.75 -34.18
N LEU A 484 -31.83 13.08 -33.89
CA LEU A 484 -31.78 11.64 -33.88
C LEU A 484 -32.71 11.06 -32.80
N ILE A 485 -33.66 10.28 -33.25
CA ILE A 485 -34.70 9.68 -32.40
C ILE A 485 -34.07 8.57 -31.58
N PHE A 486 -33.97 8.80 -30.24
CA PHE A 486 -33.69 7.69 -29.34
C PHE A 486 -34.75 6.62 -29.44
N THR A 487 -34.33 5.39 -29.31
CA THR A 487 -35.27 4.32 -29.07
C THR A 487 -35.75 4.43 -27.62
N GLU A 488 -37.02 4.78 -27.42
CA GLU A 488 -37.62 4.97 -26.10
C GLU A 488 -37.69 3.67 -25.29
N ASN A 489 -37.72 2.52 -25.98
CA ASN A 489 -37.85 1.21 -25.40
C ASN A 489 -36.92 0.17 -26.04
N ASN A 490 -36.46 -0.78 -25.23
CA ASN A 490 -35.86 -2.03 -25.65
C ASN A 490 -36.31 -3.16 -24.70
N PRO A 491 -37.12 -4.15 -25.12
CA PRO A 491 -37.54 -4.41 -26.52
C PRO A 491 -38.54 -3.37 -27.07
N ASN A 492 -38.62 -3.28 -28.36
CA ASN A 492 -39.59 -2.50 -29.08
C ASN A 492 -40.37 -3.39 -30.09
N HIS A 493 -41.16 -2.78 -30.97
CA HIS A 493 -41.94 -3.53 -32.02
C HIS A 493 -41.07 -4.41 -32.92
N ARG A 494 -39.73 -4.21 -32.98
CA ARG A 494 -38.77 -5.04 -33.74
C ARG A 494 -38.11 -6.13 -32.89
N GLY A 495 -38.51 -6.26 -31.62
CA GLY A 495 -37.96 -7.23 -30.67
C GLY A 495 -36.87 -6.67 -29.78
N GLU A 496 -36.16 -7.57 -29.11
CA GLU A 496 -35.04 -7.26 -28.23
C GLU A 496 -33.78 -6.90 -29.02
N ARG A 497 -33.14 -5.80 -28.65
CA ARG A 497 -31.87 -5.37 -29.27
C ARG A 497 -30.71 -5.84 -28.40
N GLN A 498 -29.91 -6.71 -28.97
CA GLN A 498 -28.58 -7.07 -28.49
C GLN A 498 -27.55 -6.34 -29.34
N VAL A 499 -26.49 -5.82 -28.73
CA VAL A 499 -25.48 -5.02 -29.40
C VAL A 499 -24.06 -5.50 -29.10
N GLU A 500 -23.20 -5.35 -30.07
CA GLU A 500 -21.75 -5.46 -29.94
C GLU A 500 -21.11 -4.10 -30.23
N ALA A 501 -20.18 -3.67 -29.37
CA ALA A 501 -19.43 -2.44 -29.56
C ALA A 501 -17.97 -2.62 -29.16
N THR A 502 -17.12 -1.69 -29.60
CA THR A 502 -15.69 -1.67 -29.25
C THR A 502 -15.33 -0.36 -28.61
N ALA A 503 -14.33 -0.38 -27.72
CA ALA A 503 -13.78 0.81 -27.10
C ALA A 503 -12.26 0.72 -27.01
N GLU A 504 -11.59 1.80 -27.40
CA GLU A 504 -10.14 1.94 -27.23
C GLU A 504 -9.81 2.42 -25.81
N ARG A 505 -8.72 1.90 -25.28
CA ARG A 505 -8.19 2.31 -24.01
C ARG A 505 -7.45 3.64 -24.12
N ASP A 506 -7.74 4.57 -23.23
CA ASP A 506 -6.86 5.69 -22.93
C ASP A 506 -5.86 5.25 -21.87
N VAL A 507 -4.60 5.06 -22.25
CA VAL A 507 -3.54 4.55 -21.36
C VAL A 507 -3.19 5.49 -20.21
N TYR A 508 -3.58 6.76 -20.28
CA TYR A 508 -3.40 7.76 -19.23
C TYR A 508 -4.55 7.79 -18.22
N ARG A 509 -5.58 6.96 -18.43
CA ARG A 509 -6.76 6.85 -17.57
C ARG A 509 -6.77 5.53 -16.79
N SER A 510 -7.55 5.53 -15.71
CA SER A 510 -7.68 4.33 -14.85
C SER A 510 -8.42 3.19 -15.56
N GLN A 511 -8.30 1.97 -15.02
CA GLN A 511 -9.10 0.82 -15.45
C GLN A 511 -10.60 1.09 -15.33
N PHE A 512 -11.05 1.82 -14.30
CA PHE A 512 -12.46 2.20 -14.18
C PHE A 512 -12.92 3.02 -15.38
N ASN A 513 -12.12 3.99 -15.85
CA ASN A 513 -12.44 4.75 -17.05
C ASN A 513 -12.51 3.87 -18.30
N TYR A 514 -11.63 2.87 -18.40
CA TYR A 514 -11.63 1.94 -19.53
C TYR A 514 -12.91 1.09 -19.57
N LEU A 515 -13.28 0.46 -18.45
CA LEU A 515 -14.53 -0.29 -18.34
C LEU A 515 -15.76 0.59 -18.59
N TRP A 516 -15.76 1.82 -18.05
CA TRP A 516 -16.83 2.78 -18.31
C TRP A 516 -16.96 3.13 -19.80
N ARG A 517 -15.86 3.36 -20.51
CA ARG A 517 -15.89 3.61 -21.96
C ARG A 517 -16.44 2.43 -22.74
N SER A 518 -16.09 1.21 -22.34
CA SER A 518 -16.63 -0.02 -22.93
C SER A 518 -18.15 -0.11 -22.75
N LEU A 519 -18.62 0.08 -21.52
CA LEU A 519 -20.06 0.10 -21.20
C LEU A 519 -20.78 1.21 -21.95
N LEU A 520 -20.23 2.41 -21.99
CA LEU A 520 -20.82 3.56 -22.68
C LEU A 520 -20.95 3.31 -24.20
N ALA A 521 -19.97 2.63 -24.83
CA ALA A 521 -20.06 2.26 -26.23
C ALA A 521 -21.24 1.29 -26.50
N GLY A 522 -21.43 0.30 -25.64
CA GLY A 522 -22.59 -0.61 -25.70
C GLY A 522 -23.91 0.10 -25.44
N LEU A 523 -24.00 0.93 -24.38
CA LEU A 523 -25.19 1.70 -24.06
C LEU A 523 -25.62 2.62 -25.19
N LYS A 524 -24.70 3.38 -25.80
CA LYS A 524 -24.97 4.25 -26.95
C LYS A 524 -25.61 3.48 -28.07
N LYS A 525 -25.00 2.36 -28.48
CA LYS A 525 -25.51 1.50 -29.55
C LYS A 525 -26.85 0.87 -29.20
N SER A 526 -27.10 0.56 -27.94
CA SER A 526 -28.38 0.03 -27.48
C SER A 526 -29.54 1.03 -27.60
N ILE A 527 -29.26 2.33 -27.42
CA ILE A 527 -30.29 3.38 -27.56
C ILE A 527 -30.36 3.98 -28.98
N GLY A 528 -29.58 3.45 -29.92
CA GLY A 528 -29.62 3.86 -31.35
C GLY A 528 -28.66 4.98 -31.72
N LEU A 529 -27.60 5.20 -30.95
CA LEU A 529 -26.54 6.21 -31.20
C LEU A 529 -25.27 5.60 -31.76
#